data_a05c7a390175737fc88b5710550612da
#
_entry.id   a05c7a390175737fc88b5710550612da
#
_cell.length_a   1.000
_cell.length_b   1.000
_cell.length_c   1.000
_cell.angle_alpha   90.00
_cell.angle_beta   90.00
_cell.angle_gamma   90.00
#
_symmetry.space_group_name_H-M   'P 1'
#
loop_
_entity.id
_entity.type
_entity.pdbx_description
1 polymer ?
#
loop_
_entity_poly.entity_id
_entity_poly.type
_entity_poly.pdbx_seq_one_letter_code
_entity_poly.pdbx_strand_id
1 'polypeptide(L)'
;SIDDRFFGYLKSMMEHGMTVHEDWILDDRDRETGFVDVENKFELPEEMPTAFFCNCDGTASLLIRKLAQNGYSVPEDVSVIGFDNYIPDQFGGVGITTYEINTKEMAKRTVHIILHKLRNDNYSTGIFMLPGKFVERDSVRRIAPAVPFV
;
A
#
# COMPACT_ATOMS: atom_id res chain seq x y z
N SER A 1 -3.32 8.93 6.07
CA SER A 1 -3.09 9.56 4.75
C SER A 1 -2.13 8.72 3.92
N ILE A 2 -1.90 9.09 2.66
CA ILE A 2 -0.86 8.48 1.80
C ILE A 2 0.52 8.76 2.41
N ASP A 3 0.73 9.98 2.88
CA ASP A 3 1.99 10.38 3.52
C ASP A 3 2.31 9.53 4.76
N ASP A 4 1.31 9.20 5.59
CA ASP A 4 1.53 8.35 6.76
C ASP A 4 2.01 6.95 6.37
N ARG A 5 1.53 6.42 5.24
CA ARG A 5 1.98 5.13 4.70
C ARG A 5 3.44 5.22 4.25
N PHE A 6 3.79 6.30 3.55
CA PHE A 6 5.16 6.56 3.12
C PHE A 6 6.10 6.73 4.32
N PHE A 7 5.72 7.52 5.32
CA PHE A 7 6.51 7.64 6.55
C PHE A 7 6.62 6.33 7.31
N GLY A 8 5.58 5.49 7.30
CA GLY A 8 5.63 4.14 7.84
C GLY A 8 6.66 3.25 7.13
N TYR A 9 6.73 3.33 5.81
CA TYR A 9 7.75 2.65 5.01
C TYR A 9 9.15 3.13 5.37
N LEU A 10 9.40 4.44 5.36
CA LEU A 10 10.70 5.02 5.71
C LEU A 10 11.16 4.59 7.10
N LYS A 11 10.24 4.66 8.08
CA LYS A 11 10.52 4.24 9.45
C LYS A 11 10.93 2.76 9.51
N SER A 12 10.19 1.89 8.83
CA SER A 12 10.50 0.45 8.79
C SER A 12 11.85 0.18 8.17
N MET A 13 12.19 0.84 7.05
CA MET A 13 13.50 0.71 6.41
C MET A 13 14.62 1.11 7.38
N MET A 14 14.47 2.25 8.07
CA MET A 14 15.46 2.72 9.05
C MET A 14 15.61 1.76 10.24
N GLU A 15 14.51 1.26 10.79
CA GLU A 15 14.52 0.31 11.92
C GLU A 15 15.21 -1.01 11.59
N HIS A 16 15.19 -1.41 10.31
CA HIS A 16 15.86 -2.63 9.82
C HIS A 16 17.24 -2.37 9.20
N GLY A 17 17.76 -1.13 9.30
CA GLY A 17 19.07 -0.78 8.74
C GLY A 17 19.14 -0.88 7.22
N MET A 18 18.00 -0.77 6.53
CA MET A 18 17.91 -0.85 5.07
C MET A 18 18.05 0.55 4.46
N THR A 19 18.74 0.62 3.32
CA THR A 19 18.88 1.87 2.57
C THR A 19 17.60 2.13 1.76
N VAL A 20 17.13 3.38 1.80
CA VAL A 20 16.07 3.85 0.91
C VAL A 20 16.71 4.38 -0.37
N HIS A 21 16.35 3.82 -1.51
CA HIS A 21 16.78 4.26 -2.83
C HIS A 21 15.72 5.19 -3.41
N GLU A 22 16.09 6.42 -3.75
CA GLU A 22 15.16 7.42 -4.28
C GLU A 22 14.54 6.96 -5.62
N ASP A 23 15.30 6.26 -6.44
CA ASP A 23 14.85 5.71 -7.74
C ASP A 23 13.76 4.64 -7.61
N TRP A 24 13.58 4.09 -6.40
CA TRP A 24 12.52 3.11 -6.12
C TRP A 24 11.23 3.75 -5.57
N ILE A 25 11.26 5.09 -5.35
CA ILE A 25 10.10 5.85 -4.91
C ILE A 25 9.38 6.40 -6.14
N LEU A 26 8.33 5.71 -6.56
CA LEU A 26 7.61 6.00 -7.78
C LEU A 26 6.34 6.82 -7.48
N ASP A 27 6.18 7.95 -8.20
CA ASP A 27 4.95 8.75 -8.12
C ASP A 27 3.88 8.12 -9.02
N ASP A 28 2.78 7.66 -8.42
CA ASP A 28 1.70 6.98 -9.13
C ASP A 28 0.61 7.92 -9.66
N ARG A 29 0.77 9.25 -9.45
CA ARG A 29 -0.27 10.21 -9.72
C ARG A 29 0.14 11.27 -10.72
N ASP A 30 -0.82 11.66 -11.53
CA ASP A 30 -0.72 12.88 -12.30
C ASP A 30 -0.87 14.11 -11.36
N ARG A 31 0.10 15.00 -11.39
CA ARG A 31 0.17 16.17 -10.49
C ARG A 31 -0.90 17.22 -10.75
N GLU A 32 -1.43 17.28 -11.97
CA GLU A 32 -2.46 18.25 -12.36
C GLU A 32 -3.85 17.73 -12.02
N THR A 33 -4.12 16.46 -12.31
CA THR A 33 -5.43 15.85 -12.13
C THR A 33 -5.59 15.12 -10.81
N GLY A 34 -4.49 14.71 -10.17
CA GLY A 34 -4.49 13.89 -8.96
C GLY A 34 -4.90 12.43 -9.17
N PHE A 35 -5.20 12.04 -10.43
CA PHE A 35 -5.56 10.66 -10.74
C PHE A 35 -4.35 9.75 -10.84
N VAL A 36 -4.56 8.48 -10.49
CA VAL A 36 -3.55 7.43 -10.64
C VAL A 36 -3.31 7.15 -12.11
N ASP A 37 -2.07 7.26 -12.56
CA ASP A 37 -1.65 7.04 -13.94
C ASP A 37 -0.34 6.24 -13.99
N VAL A 38 -0.40 5.00 -13.54
CA VAL A 38 0.75 4.09 -13.53
C VAL A 38 1.22 3.74 -14.94
N GLU A 39 0.32 3.74 -15.92
CA GLU A 39 0.67 3.31 -17.28
C GLU A 39 1.60 4.29 -17.98
N ASN A 40 1.38 5.60 -17.80
CA ASN A 40 2.10 6.63 -18.55
C ASN A 40 3.13 7.38 -17.70
N LYS A 41 2.97 7.39 -16.38
CA LYS A 41 3.70 8.30 -15.51
C LYS A 41 4.95 7.71 -14.86
N PHE A 42 5.02 6.40 -14.66
CA PHE A 42 6.24 5.89 -14.11
C PHE A 42 6.90 4.82 -14.96
N GLU A 43 8.20 4.92 -15.04
CA GLU A 43 9.06 3.90 -15.61
C GLU A 43 9.52 2.97 -14.51
N LEU A 44 9.67 1.69 -14.85
CA LEU A 44 10.26 0.74 -13.91
C LEU A 44 11.74 1.11 -13.71
N PRO A 45 12.27 1.02 -12.49
CA PRO A 45 13.66 1.34 -12.23
C PRO A 45 14.59 0.39 -13.00
N GLU A 46 15.77 0.88 -13.42
CA GLU A 46 16.76 0.06 -14.11
C GLU A 46 17.24 -1.09 -13.22
N GLU A 47 17.46 -0.80 -11.94
CA GLU A 47 17.75 -1.81 -10.92
C GLU A 47 16.48 -2.14 -10.16
N MET A 48 15.89 -3.29 -10.46
CA MET A 48 14.60 -3.72 -9.88
C MET A 48 14.73 -4.09 -8.40
N PRO A 49 13.86 -3.55 -7.52
CA PRO A 49 13.77 -4.02 -6.16
C PRO A 49 13.16 -5.42 -6.09
N THR A 50 13.38 -6.13 -5.01
CA THR A 50 12.75 -7.44 -4.78
C THR A 50 11.29 -7.37 -4.37
N ALA A 51 10.81 -6.19 -3.97
CA ALA A 51 9.43 -5.95 -3.59
C ALA A 51 9.02 -4.48 -3.77
N PHE A 52 7.74 -4.27 -4.11
CA PHE A 52 7.08 -2.96 -4.08
C PHE A 52 6.00 -2.91 -3.00
N PHE A 53 6.00 -1.82 -2.24
CA PHE A 53 4.92 -1.45 -1.35
C PHE A 53 4.08 -0.35 -2.02
N CYS A 54 2.85 -0.68 -2.37
CA CYS A 54 1.92 0.24 -3.03
C CYS A 54 1.04 0.95 -2.00
N ASN A 55 0.70 2.20 -2.29
CA ASN A 55 -0.14 3.00 -1.40
C ASN A 55 -1.59 2.49 -1.31
N CYS A 56 -2.08 1.75 -2.31
CA CYS A 56 -3.38 1.10 -2.31
C CYS A 56 -3.41 -0.10 -3.27
N ASP A 57 -4.43 -0.95 -3.16
CA ASP A 57 -4.61 -2.13 -4.01
C ASP A 57 -4.84 -1.75 -5.48
N GLY A 58 -5.44 -0.59 -5.74
CA GLY A 58 -5.62 -0.08 -7.11
C GLY A 58 -4.28 0.13 -7.81
N THR A 59 -3.36 0.84 -7.16
CA THR A 59 -1.99 1.03 -7.67
C THR A 59 -1.25 -0.29 -7.77
N ALA A 60 -1.39 -1.19 -6.79
CA ALA A 60 -0.78 -2.52 -6.83
C ALA A 60 -1.23 -3.34 -8.06
N SER A 61 -2.53 -3.32 -8.38
CA SER A 61 -3.07 -4.03 -9.54
C SER A 61 -2.53 -3.51 -10.87
N LEU A 62 -2.42 -2.18 -10.99
CA LEU A 62 -1.85 -1.54 -12.18
C LEU A 62 -0.35 -1.84 -12.32
N LEU A 63 0.37 -1.83 -11.20
CA LEU A 63 1.80 -2.18 -11.17
C LEU A 63 2.02 -3.64 -11.58
N ILE A 64 1.23 -4.59 -11.05
CA ILE A 64 1.32 -6.01 -11.43
C ILE A 64 1.15 -6.17 -12.95
N ARG A 65 0.18 -5.48 -13.52
CA ARG A 65 -0.02 -5.49 -14.98
C ARG A 65 1.18 -4.92 -15.73
N LYS A 66 1.73 -3.79 -15.28
CA LYS A 66 2.91 -3.17 -15.89
C LYS A 66 4.15 -4.07 -15.77
N LEU A 67 4.35 -4.72 -14.65
CA LEU A 67 5.42 -5.70 -14.44
C LEU A 67 5.31 -6.85 -15.47
N ALA A 68 4.10 -7.44 -15.61
CA ALA A 68 3.86 -8.51 -16.57
C ALA A 68 4.12 -8.08 -18.02
N GLN A 69 3.74 -6.86 -18.40
CA GLN A 69 4.03 -6.30 -19.73
C GLN A 69 5.52 -6.13 -20.01
N ASN A 70 6.34 -5.98 -18.96
CA ASN A 70 7.79 -5.86 -19.03
C ASN A 70 8.52 -7.17 -18.74
N GLY A 71 7.81 -8.30 -18.69
CA GLY A 71 8.38 -9.65 -18.55
C GLY A 71 8.68 -10.08 -17.12
N TYR A 72 8.21 -9.33 -16.10
CA TYR A 72 8.36 -9.70 -14.70
C TYR A 72 7.14 -10.45 -14.19
N SER A 73 7.36 -11.52 -13.44
CA SER A 73 6.33 -12.32 -12.78
C SER A 73 6.18 -11.93 -11.31
N VAL A 74 4.94 -11.85 -10.83
CA VAL A 74 4.61 -11.64 -9.41
C VAL A 74 3.98 -12.92 -8.88
N PRO A 75 4.53 -13.50 -7.80
CA PRO A 75 5.60 -13.01 -6.92
C PRO A 75 7.01 -13.49 -7.27
N GLU A 76 7.21 -14.26 -8.39
CA GLU A 76 8.45 -14.99 -8.67
C GLU A 76 9.67 -14.07 -8.83
N ASP A 77 9.54 -12.98 -9.55
CA ASP A 77 10.63 -12.01 -9.75
C ASP A 77 10.53 -10.88 -8.73
N VAL A 78 9.32 -10.36 -8.49
CA VAL A 78 9.06 -9.20 -7.65
C VAL A 78 7.82 -9.42 -6.80
N SER A 79 7.92 -9.21 -5.50
CA SER A 79 6.75 -9.21 -4.60
C SER A 79 6.02 -7.87 -4.66
N VAL A 80 4.69 -7.88 -4.54
CA VAL A 80 3.88 -6.66 -4.49
C VAL A 80 2.91 -6.72 -3.33
N ILE A 81 2.89 -5.67 -2.50
CA ILE A 81 1.92 -5.51 -1.41
C ILE A 81 1.07 -4.27 -1.63
N GLY A 82 -0.22 -4.39 -1.41
CA GLY A 82 -1.19 -3.31 -1.48
C GLY A 82 -1.63 -2.79 -0.10
N PHE A 83 -2.66 -1.99 -0.11
CA PHE A 83 -3.31 -1.44 1.09
C PHE A 83 -4.80 -1.19 0.79
N ASP A 84 -5.66 -1.29 1.79
CA ASP A 84 -7.10 -1.07 1.85
C ASP A 84 -7.97 -2.34 1.78
N ASN A 85 -7.53 -3.41 1.11
CA ASN A 85 -8.33 -4.59 0.75
C ASN A 85 -9.61 -4.20 -0.02
N TYR A 86 -9.49 -3.22 -0.92
CA TYR A 86 -10.61 -2.66 -1.65
C TYR A 86 -10.96 -3.46 -2.91
N ILE A 87 -9.97 -4.16 -3.50
CA ILE A 87 -10.16 -4.99 -4.70
C ILE A 87 -10.26 -6.44 -4.24
N PRO A 88 -11.48 -7.02 -4.23
CA PRO A 88 -11.69 -8.31 -3.57
C PRO A 88 -11.07 -9.51 -4.28
N ASP A 89 -10.80 -9.50 -5.57
CA ASP A 89 -10.27 -10.69 -6.25
C ASP A 89 -9.52 -10.38 -7.55
N GLN A 90 -8.35 -10.99 -7.68
CA GLN A 90 -7.59 -11.29 -8.90
C GLN A 90 -7.66 -10.29 -10.07
N PHE A 91 -7.12 -9.09 -9.87
CA PHE A 91 -6.70 -8.30 -11.02
C PHE A 91 -5.37 -8.85 -11.55
N GLY A 92 -5.35 -9.32 -12.80
CA GLY A 92 -4.14 -9.89 -13.40
C GLY A 92 -3.81 -11.34 -13.00
N GLY A 93 -4.74 -12.06 -12.35
CA GLY A 93 -4.56 -13.46 -12.00
C GLY A 93 -3.83 -13.74 -10.68
N VAL A 94 -3.32 -12.70 -10.00
CA VAL A 94 -2.59 -12.82 -8.74
C VAL A 94 -3.38 -12.16 -7.61
N GLY A 95 -3.63 -12.89 -6.53
CA GLY A 95 -4.25 -12.36 -5.32
C GLY A 95 -3.30 -11.38 -4.61
N ILE A 96 -3.72 -10.12 -4.42
CA ILE A 96 -2.88 -9.08 -3.82
C ILE A 96 -2.87 -9.24 -2.30
N THR A 97 -1.68 -9.47 -1.73
CA THR A 97 -1.42 -9.35 -0.29
C THR A 97 -1.59 -7.90 0.11
N THR A 98 -2.37 -7.63 1.16
CA THR A 98 -2.78 -6.26 1.51
C THR A 98 -3.01 -6.08 3.00
N TYR A 99 -3.17 -4.83 3.43
CA TYR A 99 -3.60 -4.48 4.78
C TYR A 99 -5.05 -3.97 4.73
N GLU A 100 -5.98 -4.78 5.23
CA GLU A 100 -7.40 -4.46 5.29
C GLU A 100 -7.68 -3.41 6.37
N ILE A 101 -8.38 -2.35 6.00
CA ILE A 101 -8.90 -1.36 6.94
C ILE A 101 -10.34 -1.70 7.34
N ASN A 102 -10.67 -1.55 8.62
CA ASN A 102 -12.02 -1.79 9.11
C ASN A 102 -12.97 -0.62 8.79
N THR A 103 -13.35 -0.51 7.52
CA THR A 103 -14.24 0.56 7.03
C THR A 103 -15.60 0.57 7.72
N LYS A 104 -16.09 -0.61 8.13
CA LYS A 104 -17.38 -0.76 8.84
C LYS A 104 -17.33 -0.10 10.22
N GLU A 105 -16.28 -0.34 10.98
CA GLU A 105 -16.08 0.27 12.28
C GLU A 105 -15.77 1.77 12.15
N MET A 106 -15.00 2.15 11.13
CA MET A 106 -14.72 3.55 10.80
C MET A 106 -16.01 4.31 10.54
N ALA A 107 -16.91 3.78 9.70
CA ALA A 107 -18.19 4.39 9.40
C ALA A 107 -19.08 4.53 10.65
N LYS A 108 -19.19 3.49 11.50
CA LYS A 108 -19.93 3.54 12.76
C LYS A 108 -19.42 4.63 13.68
N ARG A 109 -18.10 4.70 13.85
CA ARG A 109 -17.46 5.73 14.69
C ARG A 109 -17.69 7.12 14.18
N THR A 110 -17.54 7.32 12.86
CA THR A 110 -17.79 8.60 12.22
C THR A 110 -19.22 9.08 12.47
N VAL A 111 -20.23 8.22 12.24
CA VAL A 111 -21.63 8.55 12.51
C VAL A 111 -21.85 8.87 13.98
N HIS A 112 -21.28 8.08 14.89
CA HIS A 112 -21.38 8.34 16.33
C HIS A 112 -20.82 9.71 16.72
N ILE A 113 -19.63 10.06 16.23
CA ILE A 113 -19.01 11.37 16.47
C ILE A 113 -19.87 12.50 15.95
N ILE A 114 -20.41 12.38 14.72
CA ILE A 114 -21.29 13.39 14.12
C ILE A 114 -22.56 13.58 14.98
N LEU A 115 -23.23 12.49 15.38
CA LEU A 115 -24.41 12.58 16.21
C LEU A 115 -24.16 13.22 17.58
N HIS A 116 -23.01 12.94 18.19
CA HIS A 116 -22.61 13.59 19.45
C HIS A 116 -22.34 15.08 19.25
N LYS A 117 -21.66 15.44 18.17
CA LYS A 117 -21.37 16.83 17.83
C LYS A 117 -22.65 17.64 17.58
N LEU A 118 -23.63 17.06 16.90
CA LEU A 118 -24.94 17.70 16.66
C LEU A 118 -25.76 17.92 17.94
N ARG A 119 -25.53 17.11 18.99
CA ARG A 119 -26.26 17.22 20.27
C ARG A 119 -25.53 18.10 21.29
N ASN A 120 -24.23 18.30 21.10
CA ASN A 120 -23.39 19.04 22.03
C ASN A 120 -22.28 19.77 21.27
N ASP A 121 -22.43 21.06 21.07
CA ASP A 121 -21.45 21.89 20.35
C ASP A 121 -20.05 21.87 20.98
N ASN A 122 -19.98 21.65 22.30
CA ASN A 122 -18.71 21.54 23.01
C ASN A 122 -18.08 20.14 22.93
N TYR A 123 -18.74 19.18 22.25
CA TYR A 123 -18.15 17.85 22.08
C TYR A 123 -16.86 17.92 21.28
N SER A 124 -15.78 17.50 21.90
CA SER A 124 -14.47 17.39 21.28
C SER A 124 -14.05 15.94 21.29
N THR A 125 -13.39 15.52 20.23
CA THR A 125 -12.85 14.18 20.09
C THR A 125 -11.41 14.25 19.63
N GLY A 126 -10.58 13.35 20.15
CA GLY A 126 -9.20 13.21 19.72
C GLY A 126 -9.05 12.33 18.47
N ILE A 127 -7.84 11.85 18.24
CA ILE A 127 -7.52 10.90 17.19
C ILE A 127 -7.95 9.50 17.65
N PHE A 128 -8.74 8.81 16.81
CA PHE A 128 -9.07 7.41 17.00
C PHE A 128 -8.29 6.56 15.99
N MET A 129 -7.48 5.65 16.48
CA MET A 129 -6.79 4.67 15.67
C MET A 129 -7.62 3.37 15.67
N LEU A 130 -7.95 2.89 14.48
CA LEU A 130 -8.63 1.61 14.29
C LEU A 130 -7.62 0.58 13.80
N PRO A 131 -7.55 -0.60 14.44
CA PRO A 131 -6.69 -1.65 13.95
C PRO A 131 -7.20 -2.18 12.63
N GLY A 132 -6.29 -2.44 11.71
CA GLY A 132 -6.55 -3.18 10.48
C GLY A 132 -6.12 -4.63 10.62
N LYS A 133 -6.18 -5.35 9.51
CA LYS A 133 -5.83 -6.77 9.43
C LYS A 133 -4.92 -7.00 8.22
N PHE A 134 -3.83 -7.72 8.44
CA PHE A 134 -3.01 -8.20 7.34
C PHE A 134 -3.74 -9.36 6.63
N VAL A 135 -3.82 -9.30 5.31
CA VAL A 135 -4.45 -10.30 4.44
C VAL A 135 -3.40 -10.80 3.48
N GLU A 136 -2.87 -11.98 3.78
CA GLU A 136 -1.88 -12.66 2.94
C GLU A 136 -2.56 -13.34 1.77
N ARG A 137 -2.00 -13.17 0.57
CA ARG A 137 -2.40 -13.79 -0.69
C ARG A 137 -1.16 -14.16 -1.52
N ASP A 138 -1.30 -14.23 -2.82
CA ASP A 138 -0.30 -14.84 -3.71
C ASP A 138 0.79 -13.85 -4.19
N SER A 139 0.60 -12.54 -4.03
CA SER A 139 1.50 -11.51 -4.61
C SER A 139 2.82 -11.30 -3.85
N VAL A 140 3.04 -12.01 -2.75
CA VAL A 140 4.27 -11.94 -1.96
C VAL A 140 4.83 -13.33 -1.78
N ARG A 141 6.13 -13.50 -2.04
CA ARG A 141 6.85 -14.72 -1.71
C ARG A 141 7.94 -14.47 -0.68
N ARG A 142 8.24 -15.50 0.07
CA ARG A 142 9.39 -15.50 0.97
C ARG A 142 10.66 -15.68 0.14
N ILE A 143 11.59 -14.75 0.24
CA ILE A 143 12.94 -14.91 -0.26
C ILE A 143 13.82 -15.54 0.84
N ALA A 144 14.68 -16.50 0.47
CA ALA A 144 15.64 -17.02 1.44
C ALA A 144 16.59 -15.86 1.83
N PRO A 145 16.87 -15.67 3.13
CA PRO A 145 17.81 -14.63 3.54
C PRO A 145 19.18 -14.91 2.90
N ALA A 146 19.71 -13.90 2.20
CA ALA A 146 21.03 -13.98 1.60
C ALA A 146 22.14 -14.05 2.69
N VAL A 147 21.81 -13.59 3.92
CA VAL A 147 22.70 -13.66 5.11
C VAL A 147 21.79 -13.75 6.36
N PRO A 148 22.14 -14.57 7.38
CA PRO A 148 21.43 -14.53 8.63
C PRO A 148 21.57 -13.14 9.26
N PHE A 149 20.44 -12.57 9.69
CA PHE A 149 20.46 -11.38 10.54
C PHE A 149 21.22 -11.72 11.82
N VAL A 150 22.36 -11.05 12.03
CA VAL A 150 23.17 -11.15 13.27
C VAL A 150 22.61 -10.18 14.30
#